data_2c8d9fd106188758886857857b7c4eb8
#
_entry.id   2c8d9fd106188758886857857b7c4eb8
#
_cell.length_a   1.000
_cell.length_b   1.000
_cell.length_c   1.000
_cell.angle_alpha   90.00
_cell.angle_beta   90.00
_cell.angle_gamma   90.00
#
_symmetry.space_group_name_H-M   'P 1'
#
loop_
_entity.id
_entity.type
_entity.pdbx_description
1 polymer ?
#
loop_
_entity_poly.entity_id
_entity_poly.type
_entity_poly.pdbx_seq_one_letter_code
_entity_poly.pdbx_strand_id
1 'polypeptide(L)'
;MKAARFHARGDIRIEDIPEPTVAPGTVGIDVAWCGICGTDLHEFMEGPIFIPPCGHPHPISGESAPVTMGHEFSGVAYAVGEGVTDIQVGQHVVVEPYIIADDVPTGPGERYHLSKDMNFIGLGGRGGGLSEKIAVQRRWVHPISNAIPLDQAALIEPLSVGHHAFVRSGAKAGDVALVGGGGPIGLLLAAVLKAKGLKVIITELSAKRKEKARESGVADHILDPSQVDVVAEVMKITGDKGVDV
;
A
#
# COMPACT_ATOMS: atom_id res chain seq x y z
N MET A 1 -3.55 -3.93 24.04
CA MET A 1 -3.53 -2.90 23.00
C MET A 1 -4.79 -2.95 22.16
N LYS A 2 -5.21 -1.82 21.57
CA LYS A 2 -6.35 -1.77 20.66
C LYS A 2 -5.96 -2.26 19.26
N ALA A 3 -6.90 -2.98 18.60
CA ALA A 3 -6.74 -3.39 17.21
C ALA A 3 -8.09 -3.46 16.50
N ALA A 4 -8.13 -3.09 15.22
CA ALA A 4 -9.29 -3.30 14.35
C ALA A 4 -9.21 -4.70 13.73
N ARG A 5 -10.15 -5.56 14.05
CA ARG A 5 -10.16 -6.97 13.66
C ARG A 5 -11.34 -7.30 12.77
N PHE A 6 -11.05 -7.88 11.62
CA PHE A 6 -12.05 -8.42 10.72
C PHE A 6 -12.50 -9.81 11.21
N HIS A 7 -13.79 -9.96 11.46
CA HIS A 7 -14.41 -11.22 11.86
C HIS A 7 -15.12 -11.91 10.68
N ALA A 8 -15.85 -11.11 9.90
CA ALA A 8 -16.62 -11.57 8.75
C ALA A 8 -17.02 -10.35 7.90
N ARG A 9 -17.67 -10.61 6.77
CA ARG A 9 -18.27 -9.57 5.94
C ARG A 9 -19.16 -8.63 6.77
N GLY A 10 -18.89 -7.35 6.68
CA GLY A 10 -19.62 -6.31 7.42
C GLY A 10 -19.32 -6.26 8.92
N ASP A 11 -18.35 -7.04 9.41
CA ASP A 11 -18.04 -7.14 10.83
C ASP A 11 -16.55 -6.90 11.10
N ILE A 12 -16.22 -5.64 11.37
CA ILE A 12 -14.91 -5.22 11.91
C ILE A 12 -15.13 -4.66 13.30
N ARG A 13 -14.34 -5.13 14.26
CA ARG A 13 -14.46 -4.76 15.67
C ARG A 13 -13.17 -4.17 16.20
N ILE A 14 -13.29 -3.16 17.08
CA ILE A 14 -12.17 -2.66 17.86
C ILE A 14 -12.09 -3.48 19.13
N GLU A 15 -11.01 -4.26 19.26
CA GLU A 15 -10.82 -5.19 20.36
C GLU A 15 -9.56 -4.89 21.14
N ASP A 16 -9.57 -5.28 22.41
CA ASP A 16 -8.36 -5.35 23.21
C ASP A 16 -7.70 -6.70 23.00
N ILE A 17 -6.48 -6.66 22.45
CA ILE A 17 -5.67 -7.86 22.20
C ILE A 17 -4.34 -7.80 22.97
N PRO A 18 -3.66 -8.90 23.21
CA PRO A 18 -2.31 -8.89 23.77
C PRO A 18 -1.34 -8.06 22.91
N GLU A 19 -0.36 -7.43 23.55
CA GLU A 19 0.73 -6.78 22.80
C GLU A 19 1.59 -7.86 22.08
N PRO A 20 2.17 -7.52 20.92
CA PRO A 20 3.00 -8.44 20.18
C PRO A 20 4.30 -8.73 20.93
N THR A 21 4.75 -9.98 20.89
CA THR A 21 6.07 -10.35 21.39
C THR A 21 7.12 -10.04 20.33
N VAL A 22 8.16 -9.31 20.72
CA VAL A 22 9.32 -9.05 19.85
C VAL A 22 10.28 -10.25 19.94
N ALA A 23 10.18 -11.14 18.98
CA ALA A 23 11.00 -12.35 18.90
C ALA A 23 12.36 -12.07 18.23
N PRO A 24 13.35 -12.97 18.33
CA PRO A 24 14.58 -12.89 17.55
C PRO A 24 14.29 -12.65 16.05
N GLY A 25 15.04 -11.75 15.41
CA GLY A 25 14.87 -11.39 14.01
C GLY A 25 13.65 -10.52 13.68
N THR A 26 12.93 -10.02 14.70
CA THR A 26 11.77 -9.12 14.48
C THR A 26 12.03 -7.71 15.01
N VAL A 27 11.24 -6.75 14.54
CA VAL A 27 11.21 -5.35 14.98
C VAL A 27 9.84 -5.06 15.56
N GLY A 28 9.78 -4.58 16.78
CA GLY A 28 8.58 -4.04 17.40
C GLY A 28 8.36 -2.60 16.97
N ILE A 29 7.18 -2.31 16.45
CA ILE A 29 6.83 -1.01 15.87
C ILE A 29 5.61 -0.45 16.61
N ASP A 30 5.75 0.75 17.18
CA ASP A 30 4.62 1.60 17.57
C ASP A 30 4.05 2.20 16.29
N VAL A 31 2.84 1.79 15.91
CA VAL A 31 2.19 2.26 14.68
C VAL A 31 1.71 3.69 14.88
N ALA A 32 2.17 4.60 14.03
CA ALA A 32 1.76 6.00 14.07
C ALA A 32 0.62 6.29 13.11
N TRP A 33 0.69 5.76 11.91
CA TRP A 33 -0.32 5.96 10.86
C TRP A 33 -0.51 4.70 10.04
N CYS A 34 -1.76 4.45 9.68
CA CYS A 34 -2.12 3.37 8.77
C CYS A 34 -3.15 3.87 7.75
N GLY A 35 -2.87 3.68 6.47
CA GLY A 35 -3.83 3.89 5.39
C GLY A 35 -4.92 2.82 5.38
N ILE A 36 -6.06 3.16 4.79
CA ILE A 36 -7.13 2.21 4.48
C ILE A 36 -7.12 1.98 2.97
N CYS A 37 -6.74 0.78 2.56
CA CYS A 37 -6.71 0.37 1.17
C CYS A 37 -8.11 0.06 0.63
N GLY A 38 -8.26 0.12 -0.69
CA GLY A 38 -9.45 -0.43 -1.35
C GLY A 38 -9.67 -1.91 -1.04
N THR A 39 -8.59 -2.67 -0.81
CA THR A 39 -8.65 -4.07 -0.41
C THR A 39 -9.32 -4.26 0.94
N ASP A 40 -9.03 -3.40 1.93
CA ASP A 40 -9.69 -3.43 3.25
C ASP A 40 -11.20 -3.19 3.12
N LEU A 41 -11.61 -2.28 2.22
CA LEU A 41 -13.02 -2.01 1.93
C LEU A 41 -13.70 -3.21 1.25
N HIS A 42 -13.02 -3.86 0.32
CA HIS A 42 -13.54 -5.06 -0.35
C HIS A 42 -13.69 -6.22 0.63
N GLU A 43 -12.73 -6.43 1.54
CA GLU A 43 -12.89 -7.39 2.62
C GLU A 43 -14.12 -7.11 3.48
N PHE A 44 -14.33 -5.85 3.87
CA PHE A 44 -15.49 -5.45 4.65
C PHE A 44 -16.81 -5.67 3.91
N MET A 45 -16.90 -5.27 2.63
CA MET A 45 -18.15 -5.28 1.86
C MET A 45 -18.50 -6.66 1.28
N GLU A 46 -17.50 -7.43 0.88
CA GLU A 46 -17.67 -8.63 0.06
C GLU A 46 -16.93 -9.84 0.59
N GLY A 47 -15.96 -9.63 1.51
CA GLY A 47 -15.06 -10.66 2.02
C GLY A 47 -15.72 -11.78 2.81
N PRO A 48 -14.95 -12.80 3.15
CA PRO A 48 -13.48 -12.86 3.03
C PRO A 48 -13.02 -13.12 1.57
N ILE A 49 -11.99 -12.38 1.14
CA ILE A 49 -11.35 -12.51 -0.20
C ILE A 49 -9.88 -12.94 -0.03
N PHE A 50 -9.05 -12.07 0.57
CA PHE A 50 -7.66 -12.36 0.94
C PHE A 50 -7.54 -12.85 2.38
N ILE A 51 -8.45 -12.42 3.25
CA ILE A 51 -8.48 -12.87 4.64
C ILE A 51 -8.93 -14.32 4.68
N PRO A 52 -8.15 -15.23 5.28
CA PRO A 52 -8.53 -16.63 5.39
C PRO A 52 -9.80 -16.76 6.26
N PRO A 53 -10.85 -17.44 5.78
CA PRO A 53 -12.08 -17.59 6.56
C PRO A 53 -11.84 -18.35 7.86
N CYS A 54 -12.68 -18.11 8.87
CA CYS A 54 -12.61 -18.80 10.15
C CYS A 54 -12.58 -20.32 9.95
N GLY A 55 -11.62 -20.99 10.61
CA GLY A 55 -11.42 -22.44 10.49
C GLY A 55 -10.63 -22.90 9.24
N HIS A 56 -10.22 -21.99 8.37
CA HIS A 56 -9.41 -22.28 7.19
C HIS A 56 -8.11 -21.47 7.22
N PRO A 57 -7.13 -21.82 8.04
CA PRO A 57 -5.94 -21.01 8.24
C PRO A 57 -5.10 -20.89 6.97
N HIS A 58 -4.49 -19.72 6.78
CA HIS A 58 -3.55 -19.47 5.71
C HIS A 58 -2.34 -20.42 5.82
N PRO A 59 -1.88 -21.02 4.70
CA PRO A 59 -0.85 -22.08 4.75
C PRO A 59 0.50 -21.61 5.30
N ILE A 60 0.82 -20.33 5.18
CA ILE A 60 2.11 -19.77 5.63
C ILE A 60 2.00 -19.14 7.02
N SER A 61 0.99 -18.31 7.29
CA SER A 61 0.84 -17.66 8.60
C SER A 61 0.25 -18.57 9.65
N GLY A 62 -0.54 -19.56 9.25
CA GLY A 62 -1.32 -20.42 10.17
C GLY A 62 -2.53 -19.72 10.78
N GLU A 63 -2.84 -18.49 10.36
CA GLU A 63 -3.92 -17.68 10.92
C GLU A 63 -5.16 -17.67 10.00
N SER A 64 -6.32 -17.45 10.62
CA SER A 64 -7.60 -17.23 9.96
C SER A 64 -8.39 -16.14 10.70
N ALA A 65 -9.49 -15.68 10.13
CA ALA A 65 -10.35 -14.70 10.83
C ALA A 65 -10.71 -15.21 12.26
N PRO A 66 -10.71 -14.29 13.26
CA PRO A 66 -10.51 -12.85 13.13
C PRO A 66 -9.03 -12.45 13.03
N VAL A 67 -8.71 -11.56 12.08
CA VAL A 67 -7.35 -11.02 11.88
C VAL A 67 -7.31 -9.50 12.08
N THR A 68 -6.17 -8.97 12.53
CA THR A 68 -5.95 -7.52 12.59
C THR A 68 -5.70 -6.99 11.19
N MET A 69 -6.40 -5.93 10.79
CA MET A 69 -6.32 -5.35 9.45
C MET A 69 -5.22 -4.30 9.31
N GLY A 70 -5.03 -3.83 8.08
CA GLY A 70 -4.15 -2.71 7.71
C GLY A 70 -2.77 -3.15 7.26
N HIS A 71 -2.38 -2.73 6.05
CA HIS A 71 -1.12 -3.11 5.40
C HIS A 71 -0.33 -1.91 4.86
N GLU A 72 -0.88 -0.69 4.95
CA GLU A 72 -0.26 0.56 4.51
C GLU A 72 0.14 1.39 5.73
N PHE A 73 1.25 1.08 6.42
CA PHE A 73 1.54 1.74 7.70
C PHE A 73 2.98 2.15 7.90
N SER A 74 3.13 3.13 8.77
CA SER A 74 4.40 3.66 9.25
C SER A 74 4.39 3.73 10.77
N GLY A 75 5.57 3.78 11.37
CA GLY A 75 5.69 3.88 12.81
C GLY A 75 7.11 4.10 13.26
N VAL A 76 7.31 3.91 14.56
CA VAL A 76 8.60 4.06 15.23
C VAL A 76 9.01 2.71 15.82
N ALA A 77 10.22 2.27 15.54
CA ALA A 77 10.77 1.07 16.16
C ALA A 77 10.90 1.29 17.68
N TYR A 78 10.12 0.55 18.49
CA TYR A 78 10.21 0.63 19.95
C TYR A 78 11.10 -0.44 20.55
N ALA A 79 11.32 -1.54 19.84
CA ALA A 79 12.20 -2.62 20.26
C ALA A 79 12.75 -3.36 19.04
N VAL A 80 13.92 -3.98 19.20
CA VAL A 80 14.53 -4.84 18.20
C VAL A 80 14.85 -6.20 18.82
N GLY A 81 14.48 -7.28 18.15
CA GLY A 81 14.76 -8.64 18.57
C GLY A 81 16.23 -9.00 18.38
N GLU A 82 16.67 -10.08 19.03
CA GLU A 82 18.01 -10.62 18.87
C GLU A 82 18.35 -10.85 17.38
N GLY A 83 19.56 -10.49 16.96
CA GLY A 83 20.04 -10.61 15.59
C GLY A 83 19.68 -9.43 14.68
N VAL A 84 18.83 -8.49 15.10
CA VAL A 84 18.58 -7.26 14.35
C VAL A 84 19.63 -6.21 14.74
N THR A 85 20.51 -5.84 13.80
CA THR A 85 21.67 -4.97 14.08
C THR A 85 21.64 -3.65 13.31
N ASP A 86 20.74 -3.50 12.36
CA ASP A 86 20.70 -2.40 11.39
C ASP A 86 19.43 -1.51 11.50
N ILE A 87 18.63 -1.72 12.54
CA ILE A 87 17.54 -0.83 12.96
C ILE A 87 17.77 -0.43 14.42
N GLN A 88 17.52 0.84 14.73
CA GLN A 88 17.66 1.37 16.08
C GLN A 88 16.29 1.72 16.66
N VAL A 89 16.15 1.59 17.98
CA VAL A 89 14.98 2.09 18.71
C VAL A 89 14.89 3.62 18.50
N GLY A 90 13.68 4.10 18.22
CA GLY A 90 13.41 5.50 17.86
C GLY A 90 13.50 5.81 16.37
N GLN A 91 13.88 4.84 15.53
CA GLN A 91 13.96 5.02 14.08
C GLN A 91 12.56 4.95 13.44
N HIS A 92 12.28 5.88 12.52
CA HIS A 92 11.09 5.81 11.66
C HIS A 92 11.21 4.65 10.68
N VAL A 93 10.13 3.90 10.55
CA VAL A 93 10.09 2.71 9.69
C VAL A 93 8.77 2.64 8.91
N VAL A 94 8.84 2.00 7.76
CA VAL A 94 7.68 1.53 6.99
C VAL A 94 7.80 0.03 6.78
N VAL A 95 6.72 -0.61 6.44
CA VAL A 95 6.68 -2.06 6.29
C VAL A 95 6.27 -2.44 4.88
N GLU A 96 7.01 -3.37 4.31
CA GLU A 96 6.62 -4.11 3.12
C GLU A 96 5.80 -5.32 3.58
N PRO A 97 4.47 -5.36 3.34
CA PRO A 97 3.58 -6.20 4.14
C PRO A 97 3.45 -7.65 3.66
N TYR A 98 4.50 -8.26 3.11
CA TYR A 98 4.39 -9.60 2.54
C TYR A 98 4.40 -10.73 3.58
N ILE A 99 3.52 -11.71 3.32
CA ILE A 99 3.55 -13.04 3.92
C ILE A 99 3.90 -14.02 2.80
N ILE A 100 5.12 -14.53 2.82
CA ILE A 100 5.63 -15.55 1.89
C ILE A 100 6.39 -16.62 2.67
N ALA A 101 6.65 -17.76 2.05
CA ALA A 101 7.47 -18.82 2.65
C ALA A 101 8.90 -18.33 2.92
N ASP A 102 9.52 -18.84 3.98
CA ASP A 102 10.82 -18.31 4.44
C ASP A 102 11.98 -18.65 3.50
N ASP A 103 11.83 -19.68 2.69
CA ASP A 103 12.81 -20.13 1.69
C ASP A 103 12.70 -19.37 0.34
N VAL A 104 11.68 -18.53 0.16
CA VAL A 104 11.55 -17.69 -1.03
C VAL A 104 12.58 -16.55 -0.96
N PRO A 105 13.50 -16.45 -1.95
CA PRO A 105 14.49 -15.38 -1.98
C PRO A 105 13.82 -14.03 -2.19
N THR A 106 14.33 -13.02 -1.46
CA THR A 106 13.88 -11.63 -1.56
C THR A 106 15.05 -10.73 -1.88
N GLY A 107 14.86 -9.76 -2.75
CA GLY A 107 15.91 -8.83 -3.12
C GLY A 107 15.68 -8.19 -4.49
N PRO A 108 16.61 -7.34 -4.94
CA PRO A 108 16.51 -6.69 -6.23
C PRO A 108 16.44 -7.71 -7.37
N GLY A 109 15.35 -7.63 -8.16
CA GLY A 109 15.13 -8.53 -9.30
C GLY A 109 14.33 -9.80 -8.99
N GLU A 110 14.18 -10.15 -7.72
CA GLU A 110 13.35 -11.29 -7.32
C GLU A 110 11.86 -10.96 -7.43
N ARG A 111 11.07 -11.99 -7.78
CA ARG A 111 9.61 -11.83 -7.95
C ARG A 111 8.83 -12.49 -6.81
N TYR A 112 9.31 -12.34 -5.58
CA TYR A 112 8.67 -12.94 -4.39
C TYR A 112 7.20 -12.53 -4.20
N HIS A 113 6.81 -11.35 -4.70
CA HIS A 113 5.42 -10.89 -4.75
C HIS A 113 4.51 -11.73 -5.65
N LEU A 114 5.07 -12.67 -6.42
CA LEU A 114 4.33 -13.63 -7.25
C LEU A 114 4.50 -15.08 -6.72
N SER A 115 5.02 -15.24 -5.50
CA SER A 115 5.22 -16.56 -4.92
C SER A 115 3.89 -17.25 -4.62
N LYS A 116 3.93 -18.59 -4.59
CA LYS A 116 2.75 -19.38 -4.25
C LYS A 116 2.30 -19.08 -2.82
N ASP A 117 1.00 -19.06 -2.61
CA ASP A 117 0.37 -18.81 -1.32
C ASP A 117 0.81 -17.46 -0.66
N MET A 118 1.27 -16.49 -1.46
CA MET A 118 1.58 -15.14 -0.98
C MET A 118 0.32 -14.45 -0.44
N ASN A 119 0.47 -13.74 0.66
CA ASN A 119 -0.55 -12.88 1.25
C ASN A 119 0.11 -11.66 1.90
N PHE A 120 -0.66 -10.85 2.64
CA PHE A 120 -0.20 -9.62 3.25
C PHE A 120 -0.39 -9.64 4.77
N ILE A 121 0.57 -9.06 5.49
CA ILE A 121 0.37 -8.61 6.89
C ILE A 121 -0.85 -7.69 6.90
N GLY A 122 -1.76 -7.90 7.84
CA GLY A 122 -3.01 -7.14 7.89
C GLY A 122 -4.17 -7.72 7.06
N LEU A 123 -3.93 -8.82 6.32
CA LEU A 123 -4.95 -9.58 5.63
C LEU A 123 -4.79 -11.09 5.91
N GLY A 124 -3.62 -11.66 5.63
CA GLY A 124 -3.33 -13.08 5.85
C GLY A 124 -2.88 -13.44 7.26
N GLY A 125 -2.91 -12.51 8.20
CA GLY A 125 -2.43 -12.68 9.57
C GLY A 125 -1.13 -11.92 9.86
N ARG A 126 -0.37 -12.36 10.85
CA ARG A 126 0.87 -11.74 11.36
C ARG A 126 0.67 -10.31 11.87
N GLY A 127 -0.52 -10.01 12.43
CA GLY A 127 -0.91 -8.69 12.88
C GLY A 127 -1.35 -7.79 11.73
N GLY A 128 -1.34 -6.46 11.96
CA GLY A 128 -1.74 -5.46 10.98
C GLY A 128 -1.54 -4.03 11.50
N GLY A 129 -1.44 -3.08 10.58
CA GLY A 129 -1.21 -1.67 10.89
C GLY A 129 -2.39 -0.96 11.55
N LEU A 130 -3.60 -1.52 11.51
CA LEU A 130 -4.75 -1.02 12.27
C LEU A 130 -4.75 -1.55 13.71
N SER A 131 -3.58 -1.48 14.37
CA SER A 131 -3.36 -1.73 15.79
C SER A 131 -2.34 -0.74 16.35
N GLU A 132 -2.26 -0.62 17.68
CA GLU A 132 -1.31 0.30 18.31
C GLU A 132 0.14 -0.15 18.13
N LYS A 133 0.38 -1.47 18.13
CA LYS A 133 1.73 -2.06 17.99
C LYS A 133 1.71 -3.29 17.10
N ILE A 134 2.83 -3.55 16.45
CA ILE A 134 3.06 -4.78 15.67
C ILE A 134 4.52 -5.22 15.81
N ALA A 135 4.77 -6.54 15.73
CA ALA A 135 6.11 -7.09 15.59
C ALA A 135 6.26 -7.71 14.20
N VAL A 136 7.23 -7.24 13.43
CA VAL A 136 7.41 -7.60 12.01
C VAL A 136 8.81 -8.20 11.80
N GLN A 137 8.93 -9.23 10.97
CA GLN A 137 10.24 -9.77 10.57
C GLN A 137 11.12 -8.66 9.98
N ARG A 138 12.39 -8.61 10.40
CA ARG A 138 13.34 -7.57 9.99
C ARG A 138 13.38 -7.36 8.46
N ARG A 139 13.30 -8.42 7.68
CA ARG A 139 13.37 -8.35 6.21
C ARG A 139 12.30 -7.47 5.57
N TRP A 140 11.17 -7.27 6.25
CA TRP A 140 10.05 -6.47 5.78
C TRP A 140 10.01 -5.06 6.33
N VAL A 141 10.92 -4.70 7.22
CA VAL A 141 10.98 -3.38 7.85
C VAL A 141 12.02 -2.52 7.16
N HIS A 142 11.59 -1.42 6.57
CA HIS A 142 12.46 -0.47 5.88
C HIS A 142 12.66 0.78 6.73
N PRO A 143 13.89 1.01 7.25
CA PRO A 143 14.19 2.24 7.95
C PRO A 143 14.17 3.43 6.97
N ILE A 144 13.58 4.52 7.42
CA ILE A 144 13.49 5.78 6.68
C ILE A 144 14.11 6.92 7.48
N SER A 145 14.35 8.05 6.83
CA SER A 145 14.81 9.26 7.54
C SER A 145 13.74 9.73 8.53
N ASN A 146 14.14 10.02 9.77
CA ASN A 146 13.26 10.61 10.78
C ASN A 146 12.76 12.03 10.40
N ALA A 147 13.30 12.64 9.34
CA ALA A 147 12.80 13.89 8.78
C ALA A 147 11.51 13.70 7.95
N ILE A 148 11.18 12.47 7.57
CA ILE A 148 9.93 12.18 6.84
C ILE A 148 8.81 12.08 7.88
N PRO A 149 7.75 12.91 7.76
CA PRO A 149 6.58 12.80 8.61
C PRO A 149 5.92 11.42 8.47
N LEU A 150 5.49 10.82 9.58
CA LEU A 150 4.98 9.45 9.58
C LEU A 150 3.64 9.30 8.85
N ASP A 151 2.81 10.35 8.80
CA ASP A 151 1.58 10.39 7.99
C ASP A 151 1.89 10.31 6.48
N GLN A 152 2.98 10.93 6.03
CA GLN A 152 3.46 10.80 4.65
C GLN A 152 4.15 9.46 4.42
N ALA A 153 4.88 8.96 5.41
CA ALA A 153 5.56 7.67 5.34
C ALA A 153 4.58 6.50 5.14
N ALA A 154 3.38 6.57 5.71
CA ALA A 154 2.34 5.55 5.49
C ALA A 154 1.89 5.44 4.02
N LEU A 155 2.14 6.46 3.19
CA LEU A 155 1.88 6.43 1.75
C LEU A 155 2.96 5.69 0.94
N ILE A 156 4.08 5.30 1.54
CA ILE A 156 5.20 4.67 0.81
C ILE A 156 4.77 3.30 0.25
N GLU A 157 3.98 2.52 0.99
CA GLU A 157 3.47 1.25 0.49
C GLU A 157 2.61 1.46 -0.77
N PRO A 158 1.49 2.21 -0.77
CA PRO A 158 0.70 2.41 -1.98
C PRO A 158 1.44 3.21 -3.07
N LEU A 159 2.41 4.06 -2.72
CA LEU A 159 3.29 4.72 -3.69
C LEU A 159 4.17 3.71 -4.44
N SER A 160 4.61 2.64 -3.77
CA SER A 160 5.41 1.58 -4.39
C SER A 160 4.63 0.87 -5.50
N VAL A 161 3.32 0.70 -5.34
CA VAL A 161 2.40 0.17 -6.36
C VAL A 161 2.39 1.09 -7.59
N GLY A 162 2.23 2.39 -7.39
CA GLY A 162 2.31 3.39 -8.47
C GLY A 162 3.68 3.39 -9.15
N HIS A 163 4.77 3.32 -8.38
CA HIS A 163 6.12 3.25 -8.92
C HIS A 163 6.34 1.96 -9.75
N HIS A 164 5.85 0.83 -9.26
CA HIS A 164 5.93 -0.43 -10.00
C HIS A 164 5.16 -0.36 -11.33
N ALA A 165 3.97 0.22 -11.34
CA ALA A 165 3.20 0.44 -12.56
C ALA A 165 3.97 1.31 -13.57
N PHE A 166 4.60 2.40 -13.12
CA PHE A 166 5.49 3.21 -13.97
C PHE A 166 6.63 2.37 -14.56
N VAL A 167 7.34 1.59 -13.75
CA VAL A 167 8.44 0.73 -14.23
C VAL A 167 7.95 -0.30 -15.23
N ARG A 168 6.78 -0.90 -15.00
CA ARG A 168 6.20 -1.92 -15.89
C ARG A 168 5.68 -1.35 -17.19
N SER A 169 5.25 -0.10 -17.23
CA SER A 169 4.78 0.57 -18.45
C SER A 169 5.90 0.83 -19.47
N GLY A 170 7.14 0.92 -19.01
CA GLY A 170 8.28 1.30 -19.87
C GLY A 170 8.29 2.79 -20.22
N ALA A 171 7.42 3.59 -19.61
CA ALA A 171 7.33 5.03 -19.84
C ALA A 171 8.62 5.78 -19.45
N LYS A 172 8.90 6.87 -20.09
CA LYS A 172 10.11 7.67 -19.91
C LYS A 172 9.82 9.17 -19.94
N ALA A 173 10.77 9.96 -19.51
CA ALA A 173 10.67 11.41 -19.51
C ALA A 173 10.28 11.95 -20.91
N GLY A 174 9.31 12.85 -20.96
CA GLY A 174 8.76 13.45 -22.17
C GLY A 174 7.52 12.72 -22.72
N ASP A 175 7.24 11.51 -22.28
CA ASP A 175 6.03 10.79 -22.70
C ASP A 175 4.76 11.43 -22.11
N VAL A 176 3.63 11.16 -22.74
CA VAL A 176 2.28 11.52 -22.27
C VAL A 176 1.59 10.27 -21.74
N ALA A 177 1.16 10.32 -20.48
CA ALA A 177 0.48 9.22 -19.81
C ALA A 177 -1.00 9.52 -19.55
N LEU A 178 -1.87 8.54 -19.77
CA LEU A 178 -3.28 8.57 -19.37
C LEU A 178 -3.49 7.65 -18.16
N VAL A 179 -3.90 8.23 -17.03
CA VAL A 179 -4.21 7.50 -15.80
C VAL A 179 -5.73 7.37 -15.67
N GLY A 180 -6.22 6.15 -15.68
CA GLY A 180 -7.63 5.83 -15.48
C GLY A 180 -7.99 5.81 -13.99
N GLY A 181 -8.66 6.85 -13.51
CA GLY A 181 -9.08 7.00 -12.12
C GLY A 181 -8.18 7.91 -11.28
N GLY A 182 -8.79 8.85 -10.57
CA GLY A 182 -8.16 9.78 -9.63
C GLY A 182 -8.28 9.35 -8.16
N GLY A 183 -8.34 8.03 -7.90
CA GLY A 183 -8.28 7.47 -6.54
C GLY A 183 -6.86 7.51 -5.95
N PRO A 184 -6.66 6.99 -4.72
CA PRO A 184 -5.34 7.05 -4.07
C PRO A 184 -4.20 6.54 -4.94
N ILE A 185 -4.32 5.34 -5.50
CA ILE A 185 -3.29 4.75 -6.38
C ILE A 185 -3.08 5.59 -7.65
N GLY A 186 -4.17 6.07 -8.28
CA GLY A 186 -4.05 6.91 -9.48
C GLY A 186 -3.33 8.22 -9.22
N LEU A 187 -3.59 8.88 -8.08
CA LEU A 187 -2.90 10.11 -7.69
C LEU A 187 -1.42 9.85 -7.36
N LEU A 188 -1.11 8.76 -6.65
CA LEU A 188 0.27 8.38 -6.34
C LEU A 188 1.05 7.99 -7.60
N LEU A 189 0.44 7.24 -8.53
CA LEU A 189 1.02 6.97 -9.84
C LEU A 189 1.26 8.28 -10.60
N ALA A 190 0.27 9.18 -10.64
CA ALA A 190 0.43 10.49 -11.30
C ALA A 190 1.59 11.29 -10.71
N ALA A 191 1.76 11.27 -9.38
CA ALA A 191 2.90 11.92 -8.71
C ALA A 191 4.24 11.32 -9.16
N VAL A 192 4.33 9.99 -9.27
CA VAL A 192 5.52 9.32 -9.81
C VAL A 192 5.79 9.75 -11.25
N LEU A 193 4.78 9.70 -12.11
CA LEU A 193 4.90 10.08 -13.53
C LEU A 193 5.36 11.53 -13.69
N LYS A 194 4.77 12.48 -12.92
CA LYS A 194 5.21 13.89 -12.90
C LYS A 194 6.66 14.01 -12.44
N ALA A 195 7.05 13.35 -11.36
CA ALA A 195 8.43 13.37 -10.86
C ALA A 195 9.44 12.78 -11.87
N LYS A 196 8.99 11.88 -12.74
CA LYS A 196 9.78 11.31 -13.84
C LYS A 196 9.74 12.13 -15.13
N GLY A 197 9.06 13.29 -15.13
CA GLY A 197 9.04 14.22 -16.26
C GLY A 197 8.05 13.89 -17.37
N LEU A 198 6.99 13.13 -17.05
CA LEU A 198 5.91 12.87 -17.99
C LEU A 198 4.84 13.98 -17.91
N LYS A 199 4.09 14.14 -19.00
CA LYS A 199 2.83 14.85 -19.01
C LYS A 199 1.71 13.89 -18.59
N VAL A 200 0.90 14.29 -17.61
CA VAL A 200 -0.11 13.41 -17.00
C VAL A 200 -1.52 13.90 -17.28
N ILE A 201 -2.34 13.02 -17.84
CA ILE A 201 -3.79 13.20 -18.01
C ILE A 201 -4.47 12.21 -17.09
N ILE A 202 -5.41 12.67 -16.25
CA ILE A 202 -6.22 11.80 -15.39
C ILE A 202 -7.67 11.80 -15.90
N THR A 203 -8.32 10.65 -15.95
CA THR A 203 -9.77 10.55 -16.11
C THR A 203 -10.43 10.21 -14.77
N GLU A 204 -11.48 10.93 -14.36
CA GLU A 204 -12.17 10.68 -13.11
C GLU A 204 -13.63 11.15 -13.17
N LEU A 205 -14.56 10.33 -12.67
CA LEU A 205 -16.00 10.64 -12.61
C LEU A 205 -16.37 11.44 -11.36
N SER A 206 -15.79 11.07 -10.21
CA SER A 206 -16.11 11.66 -8.91
C SER A 206 -15.68 13.12 -8.81
N ALA A 207 -16.63 14.01 -8.54
CA ALA A 207 -16.32 15.43 -8.34
C ALA A 207 -15.29 15.67 -7.22
N LYS A 208 -15.40 14.94 -6.10
CA LYS A 208 -14.46 15.03 -4.98
C LYS A 208 -13.06 14.58 -5.35
N ARG A 209 -12.93 13.48 -6.12
CA ARG A 209 -11.60 12.99 -6.56
C ARG A 209 -10.99 13.91 -7.61
N LYS A 210 -11.79 14.48 -8.53
CA LYS A 210 -11.32 15.50 -9.47
C LYS A 210 -10.79 16.75 -8.74
N GLU A 211 -11.47 17.17 -7.68
CA GLU A 211 -11.00 18.29 -6.86
C GLU A 211 -9.69 17.95 -6.18
N LYS A 212 -9.58 16.78 -5.56
CA LYS A 212 -8.34 16.31 -4.93
C LYS A 212 -7.18 16.21 -5.93
N ALA A 213 -7.46 15.75 -7.16
CA ALA A 213 -6.46 15.73 -8.23
C ALA A 213 -5.97 17.12 -8.61
N ARG A 214 -6.86 18.14 -8.64
CA ARG A 214 -6.48 19.55 -8.87
C ARG A 214 -5.62 20.10 -7.74
N GLU A 215 -6.06 19.92 -6.49
CA GLU A 215 -5.34 20.37 -5.30
C GLU A 215 -3.93 19.77 -5.21
N SER A 216 -3.77 18.51 -5.58
CA SER A 216 -2.48 17.82 -5.51
C SER A 216 -1.49 18.28 -6.58
N GLY A 217 -1.95 18.90 -7.68
CA GLY A 217 -1.11 19.38 -8.77
C GLY A 217 -0.36 18.29 -9.55
N VAL A 218 -0.73 17.02 -9.39
CA VAL A 218 -0.05 15.86 -10.00
C VAL A 218 -0.49 15.58 -11.45
N ALA A 219 -1.53 16.24 -11.94
CA ALA A 219 -2.03 16.10 -13.30
C ALA A 219 -1.95 17.41 -14.09
N ASP A 220 -1.59 17.30 -15.36
CA ASP A 220 -1.64 18.44 -16.30
C ASP A 220 -3.06 18.67 -16.82
N HIS A 221 -3.82 17.58 -16.99
CA HIS A 221 -5.22 17.61 -17.40
C HIS A 221 -6.05 16.61 -16.60
N ILE A 222 -7.29 16.98 -16.31
CA ILE A 222 -8.27 16.13 -15.63
C ILE A 222 -9.53 16.14 -16.48
N LEU A 223 -9.89 14.97 -17.01
CA LEU A 223 -11.04 14.77 -17.88
C LEU A 223 -12.15 14.02 -17.14
N ASP A 224 -13.39 14.43 -17.38
CA ASP A 224 -14.57 13.74 -16.89
C ASP A 224 -15.20 12.93 -18.03
N PRO A 225 -15.10 11.59 -18.01
CA PRO A 225 -15.64 10.75 -19.09
C PRO A 225 -17.16 10.84 -19.27
N SER A 226 -17.88 11.40 -18.28
CA SER A 226 -19.32 11.64 -18.40
C SER A 226 -19.66 12.95 -19.12
N GLN A 227 -18.68 13.83 -19.32
CA GLN A 227 -18.88 15.16 -19.87
C GLN A 227 -18.18 15.34 -21.24
N VAL A 228 -17.14 14.55 -21.51
CA VAL A 228 -16.35 14.68 -22.73
C VAL A 228 -16.04 13.33 -23.35
N ASP A 229 -15.83 13.34 -24.67
CA ASP A 229 -15.16 12.22 -25.35
C ASP A 229 -13.68 12.27 -25.01
N VAL A 230 -13.25 11.33 -24.18
CA VAL A 230 -11.86 11.25 -23.70
C VAL A 230 -10.87 11.10 -24.84
N VAL A 231 -11.19 10.30 -25.86
CA VAL A 231 -10.29 10.09 -27.01
C VAL A 231 -10.12 11.39 -27.78
N ALA A 232 -11.22 12.08 -28.10
CA ALA A 232 -11.18 13.35 -28.82
C ALA A 232 -10.40 14.42 -28.03
N GLU A 233 -10.58 14.51 -26.71
CA GLU A 233 -9.85 15.47 -25.88
C GLU A 233 -8.36 15.11 -25.78
N VAL A 234 -8.01 13.84 -25.64
CA VAL A 234 -6.62 13.38 -25.64
C VAL A 234 -5.94 13.70 -26.97
N MET A 235 -6.59 13.49 -28.11
CA MET A 235 -6.04 13.84 -29.42
C MET A 235 -5.77 15.33 -29.53
N LYS A 236 -6.68 16.19 -29.08
CA LYS A 236 -6.45 17.67 -29.03
C LYS A 236 -5.25 18.03 -28.15
N ILE A 237 -5.16 17.46 -26.94
CA ILE A 237 -4.09 17.73 -25.98
C ILE A 237 -2.71 17.33 -26.53
N THR A 238 -2.67 16.28 -27.33
CA THR A 238 -1.43 15.66 -27.85
C THR A 238 -1.10 16.07 -29.29
N GLY A 239 -1.93 16.89 -29.93
CA GLY A 239 -1.75 17.26 -31.34
C GLY A 239 -1.85 16.07 -32.27
N ASP A 240 -2.92 15.31 -32.12
CA ASP A 240 -3.29 14.10 -32.90
C ASP A 240 -2.33 12.92 -32.79
N LYS A 241 -1.48 12.89 -31.76
CA LYS A 241 -0.52 11.79 -31.53
C LYS A 241 -1.06 10.69 -30.62
N GLY A 242 -2.02 11.02 -29.74
CA GLY A 242 -2.44 10.12 -28.66
C GLY A 242 -1.48 10.14 -27.46
N VAL A 243 -1.67 9.21 -26.52
CA VAL A 243 -0.78 9.01 -25.39
C VAL A 243 0.25 7.93 -25.69
N ASP A 244 1.40 7.99 -25.01
CA ASP A 244 2.47 6.99 -25.12
C ASP A 244 2.18 5.79 -24.21
N VAL A 245 1.47 6.02 -23.09
CA VAL A 245 1.15 5.01 -22.06
C VAL A 245 -0.14 5.35 -21.31
#